data_fc58e4f62a359256d30ebff5aadb0c32
#
_entry.id   fc58e4f62a359256d30ebff5aadb0c32
#
_cell.length_a   1.000
_cell.length_b   1.000
_cell.length_c   1.000
_cell.angle_alpha   90.00
_cell.angle_beta   90.00
_cell.angle_gamma   90.00
#
_symmetry.space_group_name_H-M   'P 1'
#
loop_
_entity.id
_entity.type
_entity.pdbx_description
1 polymer ?
#
loop_
_entity_poly.entity_id
_entity_poly.type
_entity_poly.pdbx_seq_one_letter_code
_entity_poly.pdbx_strand_id
1 'polypeptide(L)'
;MKIYCFAITYFLISLASTTFCAGTHWNQFRGPGGYGIAPNAQLPLEFSDTKNVQWRTPIHDLGWSSPVVWKDQVWVTTAREDGSELFAVCVNLETGKIEHDIKVFDVAKPQNEWSNLNTHATPTPIIEEGRIYVHFGSYGTACLDTKTGKKLWERRDLNCDHRVRAASCPILDKDLVFLTYDGVDQQFVAALEKETGETRWLTKRTYKSGQVPIKSKPNDNRKSYATPAIIEYDGKKQLISPAAEATYSYDPATGQELWFIRHGAGFGYNVTCRPIFRHGLIFTNSGISKKLFAIDPSGSGDVTDTHIRWTTRRGVSNIPAPLIVGDNLYMISDSGGMVSCYNAKSGEQIFSERLGGLQNHWISPICANGKIYFFSKDGISSVVEASSEFKILSKNESDTAFVSMPAIAGDSMLIRSDTHLYRIAKGYEVEALPKIASTKKAKKFTRGTNSGSKGKTQRSANSVLEVSAYYLGEKTNSKGVFEGIFLIEDKELPKDEWPRVKFTGDNFRDSFSSYKQFQKVSLDLAKRKVRRKK
;
A
#
# COMPACT_ATOMS: atom_id res chain seq x y z
N MET A 1 -47.76 -28.91 57.19
CA MET A 1 -47.38 -29.20 55.80
C MET A 1 -47.13 -27.86 55.10
N LYS A 2 -45.87 -27.39 55.05
CA LYS A 2 -45.50 -26.10 54.44
C LYS A 2 -44.94 -26.35 53.06
N ILE A 3 -45.64 -25.86 52.02
CA ILE A 3 -45.26 -25.95 50.63
C ILE A 3 -44.36 -24.74 50.34
N TYR A 4 -43.10 -24.99 49.97
CA TYR A 4 -42.17 -23.98 49.47
C TYR A 4 -42.28 -23.93 47.94
N CYS A 5 -42.78 -22.80 47.41
CA CYS A 5 -42.68 -22.49 45.99
C CYS A 5 -41.28 -21.95 45.69
N PHE A 6 -40.54 -22.66 44.88
CA PHE A 6 -39.29 -22.16 44.29
C PHE A 6 -39.63 -21.39 43.01
N ALA A 7 -39.42 -20.09 43.02
CA ALA A 7 -39.45 -19.24 41.82
C ALA A 7 -38.12 -19.35 41.07
N ILE A 8 -38.16 -19.97 39.90
CA ILE A 8 -37.00 -20.01 38.98
C ILE A 8 -37.04 -18.74 38.17
N THR A 9 -36.09 -17.82 38.45
CA THR A 9 -35.89 -16.60 37.68
C THR A 9 -35.02 -16.94 36.47
N TYR A 10 -35.64 -16.99 35.28
CA TYR A 10 -34.88 -17.08 34.02
C TYR A 10 -34.19 -15.76 33.72
N PHE A 11 -32.86 -15.73 33.80
CA PHE A 11 -32.05 -14.63 33.32
C PHE A 11 -31.95 -14.77 31.79
N LEU A 12 -32.75 -14.01 31.06
CA LEU A 12 -32.60 -13.83 29.62
C LEU A 12 -31.35 -12.99 29.38
N ILE A 13 -30.23 -13.66 29.05
CA ILE A 13 -29.05 -13.01 28.48
C ILE A 13 -29.46 -12.57 27.07
N SER A 14 -29.83 -11.31 26.95
CA SER A 14 -29.96 -10.65 25.64
C SER A 14 -28.56 -10.55 25.00
N LEU A 15 -28.25 -11.49 24.12
CA LEU A 15 -27.17 -11.28 23.16
C LEU A 15 -27.59 -10.09 22.29
N ALA A 16 -27.08 -8.92 22.62
CA ALA A 16 -27.08 -7.78 21.71
C ALA A 16 -26.22 -8.17 20.51
N SER A 17 -26.83 -8.80 19.52
CA SER A 17 -26.28 -8.86 18.17
C SER A 17 -26.11 -7.40 17.74
N THR A 18 -24.89 -6.90 17.77
CA THR A 18 -24.55 -5.67 17.07
C THR A 18 -24.79 -5.95 15.59
N THR A 19 -26.00 -5.70 15.14
CA THR A 19 -26.32 -5.56 13.73
C THR A 19 -25.40 -4.42 13.24
N PHE A 20 -24.29 -4.79 12.62
CA PHE A 20 -23.57 -3.90 11.74
C PHE A 20 -24.59 -3.53 10.66
N CYS A 21 -25.25 -2.41 10.86
CA CYS A 21 -26.02 -1.75 9.81
C CYS A 21 -25.05 -1.66 8.62
N ALA A 22 -25.46 -2.12 7.44
CA ALA A 22 -24.70 -1.97 6.20
C ALA A 22 -24.56 -0.47 5.96
N GLY A 23 -23.58 0.14 6.64
CA GLY A 23 -23.43 1.58 6.75
C GLY A 23 -22.80 2.12 5.47
N THR A 24 -23.35 3.22 5.02
CA THR A 24 -22.84 4.12 3.99
C THR A 24 -21.46 4.73 4.36
N HIS A 25 -20.69 4.07 5.24
CA HIS A 25 -19.46 4.65 5.79
C HIS A 25 -18.24 3.75 5.56
N TRP A 26 -17.32 4.26 4.76
CA TRP A 26 -15.97 3.72 4.60
C TRP A 26 -15.00 4.81 5.05
N ASN A 27 -14.98 5.07 6.34
CA ASN A 27 -14.51 6.31 6.95
C ASN A 27 -13.00 6.47 7.08
N GLN A 28 -12.21 5.43 6.77
CA GLN A 28 -10.75 5.43 6.93
C GLN A 28 -10.07 4.47 5.95
N PHE A 29 -8.75 4.50 5.94
CA PHE A 29 -7.93 3.55 5.20
C PHE A 29 -8.31 2.11 5.55
N ARG A 30 -8.68 1.31 4.53
CA ARG A 30 -9.22 -0.06 4.63
C ARG A 30 -10.59 -0.15 5.32
N GLY A 31 -11.34 0.95 5.39
CA GLY A 31 -12.73 0.98 5.88
C GLY A 31 -12.88 0.73 7.38
N PRO A 32 -14.09 0.34 7.80
CA PRO A 32 -14.39 0.12 9.20
C PRO A 32 -13.43 -0.85 9.86
N GLY A 33 -12.83 -0.44 10.99
CA GLY A 33 -11.80 -1.20 11.69
C GLY A 33 -10.48 -1.38 10.94
N GLY A 34 -10.38 -0.93 9.68
CA GLY A 34 -9.17 -1.10 8.85
C GLY A 34 -8.99 -2.50 8.27
N TYR A 35 -10.05 -3.28 8.17
CA TYR A 35 -9.99 -4.69 7.76
C TYR A 35 -10.09 -4.91 6.26
N GLY A 36 -10.62 -3.96 5.49
CA GLY A 36 -10.83 -4.13 4.04
C GLY A 36 -12.01 -5.04 3.71
N ILE A 37 -13.02 -5.13 4.58
CA ILE A 37 -14.12 -6.10 4.46
C ILE A 37 -15.47 -5.38 4.49
N ALA A 38 -16.33 -5.72 3.52
CA ALA A 38 -17.74 -5.34 3.46
C ALA A 38 -18.58 -6.61 3.25
N PRO A 39 -19.01 -7.30 4.31
CA PRO A 39 -19.54 -8.66 4.22
C PRO A 39 -20.83 -8.77 3.41
N ASN A 40 -21.63 -7.70 3.33
CA ASN A 40 -22.93 -7.69 2.67
C ASN A 40 -22.93 -7.01 1.28
N ALA A 41 -21.83 -6.37 0.89
CA ALA A 41 -21.77 -5.59 -0.35
C ALA A 41 -21.74 -6.49 -1.60
N GLN A 42 -22.65 -6.24 -2.55
CA GLN A 42 -22.80 -7.00 -3.79
C GLN A 42 -22.08 -6.32 -4.96
N LEU A 43 -20.77 -6.26 -4.89
CA LEU A 43 -19.95 -5.61 -5.92
C LEU A 43 -20.00 -6.40 -7.25
N PRO A 44 -19.90 -5.73 -8.42
CA PRO A 44 -19.81 -6.39 -9.71
C PRO A 44 -18.54 -7.24 -9.81
N LEU A 45 -18.67 -8.45 -10.37
CA LEU A 45 -17.51 -9.31 -10.68
C LEU A 45 -16.75 -8.80 -11.89
N GLU A 46 -17.49 -8.27 -12.87
CA GLU A 46 -16.94 -7.73 -14.11
C GLU A 46 -17.08 -6.22 -14.15
N PHE A 47 -16.01 -5.54 -14.50
CA PHE A 47 -15.98 -4.10 -14.70
C PHE A 47 -14.80 -3.71 -15.60
N SER A 48 -14.88 -2.52 -16.20
CA SER A 48 -13.81 -1.94 -17.02
C SER A 48 -13.81 -0.42 -16.86
N ASP A 49 -13.15 0.30 -17.74
CA ASP A 49 -13.21 1.77 -17.79
C ASP A 49 -14.60 2.30 -18.19
N THR A 50 -15.48 1.43 -18.70
CA THR A 50 -16.82 1.79 -19.17
C THR A 50 -17.92 0.92 -18.56
N LYS A 51 -17.70 -0.40 -18.45
CA LYS A 51 -18.68 -1.37 -17.96
C LYS A 51 -18.82 -1.30 -16.45
N ASN A 52 -20.03 -1.24 -15.96
CA ASN A 52 -20.39 -1.16 -14.55
C ASN A 52 -19.82 0.11 -13.86
N VAL A 53 -19.60 1.18 -14.62
CA VAL A 53 -19.19 2.49 -14.13
C VAL A 53 -20.42 3.39 -14.06
N GLN A 54 -20.83 3.79 -12.84
CA GLN A 54 -21.94 4.71 -12.64
C GLN A 54 -21.53 6.15 -12.99
N TRP A 55 -20.36 6.55 -12.55
CA TRP A 55 -19.74 7.83 -12.90
C TRP A 55 -18.22 7.74 -12.76
N ARG A 56 -17.53 8.66 -13.40
CA ARG A 56 -16.11 8.93 -13.22
C ARG A 56 -15.89 10.43 -13.19
N THR A 57 -15.09 10.87 -12.23
CA THR A 57 -14.83 12.29 -11.99
C THR A 57 -13.34 12.56 -12.13
N PRO A 58 -12.91 13.49 -12.97
CA PRO A 58 -11.51 13.86 -13.05
C PRO A 58 -11.07 14.50 -11.71
N ILE A 59 -9.93 14.06 -11.20
CA ILE A 59 -9.29 14.66 -10.03
C ILE A 59 -7.97 15.24 -10.50
N HIS A 60 -7.78 16.52 -10.23
CA HIS A 60 -6.58 17.23 -10.66
C HIS A 60 -5.32 16.78 -9.89
N ASP A 61 -4.15 17.02 -10.45
CA ASP A 61 -2.84 16.78 -9.87
C ASP A 61 -2.59 15.29 -9.48
N LEU A 62 -1.67 15.02 -8.56
CA LEU A 62 -1.26 13.67 -8.18
C LEU A 62 -1.71 13.32 -6.75
N GLY A 63 -2.26 12.13 -6.58
CA GLY A 63 -2.60 11.64 -5.26
C GLY A 63 -2.94 10.16 -5.27
N TRP A 64 -2.41 9.41 -4.28
CA TRP A 64 -2.65 7.98 -4.10
C TRP A 64 -3.47 7.67 -2.83
N SER A 65 -4.04 8.71 -2.20
CA SER A 65 -4.98 8.48 -1.10
C SER A 65 -6.15 7.63 -1.54
N SER A 66 -6.53 6.67 -0.73
CA SER A 66 -7.77 5.92 -0.93
C SER A 66 -8.97 6.84 -0.70
N PRO A 67 -10.10 6.65 -1.41
CA PRO A 67 -11.31 7.36 -1.08
C PRO A 67 -11.80 6.96 0.32
N VAL A 68 -12.37 7.94 1.02
CA VAL A 68 -13.16 7.68 2.24
C VAL A 68 -14.58 8.18 2.02
N VAL A 69 -15.55 7.47 2.60
CA VAL A 69 -16.96 7.72 2.38
C VAL A 69 -17.68 7.94 3.71
N TRP A 70 -18.45 9.01 3.78
CA TRP A 70 -19.35 9.30 4.88
C TRP A 70 -20.66 9.87 4.34
N LYS A 71 -21.75 9.12 4.49
CA LYS A 71 -23.05 9.45 3.89
C LYS A 71 -22.92 9.62 2.35
N ASP A 72 -23.19 10.80 1.85
CA ASP A 72 -23.16 11.18 0.43
C ASP A 72 -21.83 11.81 -0.03
N GLN A 73 -20.84 11.90 0.86
CA GLN A 73 -19.55 12.51 0.59
C GLN A 73 -18.44 11.47 0.36
N VAL A 74 -17.67 11.68 -0.70
CA VAL A 74 -16.47 10.89 -1.01
C VAL A 74 -15.27 11.84 -1.03
N TRP A 75 -14.31 11.62 -0.14
CA TRP A 75 -13.15 12.49 -0.02
C TRP A 75 -11.87 11.80 -0.43
N VAL A 76 -11.02 12.54 -1.14
CA VAL A 76 -9.65 12.18 -1.49
C VAL A 76 -8.73 13.37 -1.28
N THR A 77 -7.41 13.12 -1.18
CA THR A 77 -6.40 14.20 -1.18
C THR A 77 -5.63 14.19 -2.48
N THR A 78 -5.19 15.36 -2.95
CA THR A 78 -4.35 15.51 -4.12
C THR A 78 -3.29 16.60 -3.88
N ALA A 79 -2.23 16.66 -4.69
CA ALA A 79 -1.12 17.59 -4.52
C ALA A 79 -0.47 17.91 -5.86
N ARG A 80 0.05 19.12 -6.02
CA ARG A 80 0.95 19.44 -7.11
C ARG A 80 2.11 18.43 -7.16
N GLU A 81 2.58 18.11 -8.33
CA GLU A 81 3.65 17.13 -8.51
C GLU A 81 4.93 17.50 -7.74
N ASP A 82 5.23 18.80 -7.68
CA ASP A 82 6.35 19.36 -6.91
C ASP A 82 6.09 19.49 -5.41
N GLY A 83 4.86 19.20 -4.94
CA GLY A 83 4.47 19.32 -3.53
C GLY A 83 4.21 20.74 -3.05
N SER A 84 4.16 21.73 -3.93
CA SER A 84 3.98 23.14 -3.56
C SER A 84 2.59 23.48 -3.02
N GLU A 85 1.56 22.76 -3.46
CA GLU A 85 0.17 22.93 -3.04
C GLU A 85 -0.48 21.58 -2.75
N LEU A 86 -1.24 21.50 -1.66
CA LEU A 86 -1.88 20.28 -1.16
C LEU A 86 -3.38 20.52 -0.99
N PHE A 87 -4.20 19.57 -1.47
CA PHE A 87 -5.65 19.74 -1.58
C PHE A 87 -6.43 18.59 -0.96
N ALA A 88 -7.66 18.91 -0.54
CA ALA A 88 -8.70 17.94 -0.19
C ALA A 88 -9.89 18.15 -1.12
N VAL A 89 -10.33 17.08 -1.79
CA VAL A 89 -11.42 17.11 -2.77
C VAL A 89 -12.56 16.24 -2.28
N CYS A 90 -13.76 16.81 -2.25
CA CYS A 90 -15.02 16.10 -1.96
C CYS A 90 -15.82 15.93 -3.25
N VAL A 91 -16.25 14.71 -3.49
CA VAL A 91 -17.15 14.35 -4.58
C VAL A 91 -18.44 13.79 -4.00
N ASN A 92 -19.58 14.23 -4.52
CA ASN A 92 -20.87 13.67 -4.14
C ASN A 92 -20.99 12.21 -4.58
N LEU A 93 -21.33 11.32 -3.67
CA LEU A 93 -21.38 9.87 -3.91
C LEU A 93 -22.35 9.51 -5.04
N GLU A 94 -23.54 10.13 -5.09
CA GLU A 94 -24.56 9.75 -6.06
C GLU A 94 -24.33 10.35 -7.45
N THR A 95 -23.90 11.60 -7.50
CA THR A 95 -23.82 12.36 -8.75
C THR A 95 -22.43 12.40 -9.38
N GLY A 96 -21.36 12.07 -8.61
CA GLY A 96 -19.98 12.23 -9.03
C GLY A 96 -19.52 13.69 -9.15
N LYS A 97 -20.31 14.69 -8.76
CA LYS A 97 -19.94 16.11 -8.85
C LYS A 97 -18.99 16.49 -7.72
N ILE A 98 -17.99 17.30 -8.02
CA ILE A 98 -17.12 17.90 -7.01
C ILE A 98 -17.94 18.93 -6.21
N GLU A 99 -18.00 18.78 -4.90
CA GLU A 99 -18.67 19.67 -3.97
C GLU A 99 -17.69 20.59 -3.26
N HIS A 100 -16.50 20.07 -2.95
CA HIS A 100 -15.40 20.85 -2.39
C HIS A 100 -14.10 20.54 -3.10
N ASP A 101 -13.31 21.58 -3.35
CA ASP A 101 -11.94 21.51 -3.84
C ASP A 101 -11.13 22.54 -3.04
N ILE A 102 -10.48 22.06 -1.98
CA ILE A 102 -9.95 22.91 -0.93
C ILE A 102 -8.44 22.86 -0.95
N LYS A 103 -7.78 23.98 -1.23
CA LYS A 103 -6.36 24.10 -0.98
C LYS A 103 -6.12 24.14 0.53
N VAL A 104 -5.55 23.05 1.07
CA VAL A 104 -5.29 22.89 2.51
C VAL A 104 -4.00 23.60 2.90
N PHE A 105 -2.92 23.41 2.13
CA PHE A 105 -1.60 23.97 2.43
C PHE A 105 -0.89 24.51 1.19
N ASP A 106 -0.17 25.62 1.37
CA ASP A 106 0.91 26.06 0.52
C ASP A 106 2.25 25.66 1.18
N VAL A 107 3.19 25.12 0.39
CA VAL A 107 4.51 24.67 0.83
C VAL A 107 5.58 25.40 0.03
N ALA A 108 6.18 26.42 0.60
CA ALA A 108 7.17 27.27 -0.09
C ALA A 108 8.45 26.52 -0.48
N LYS A 109 8.83 25.50 0.31
CA LYS A 109 10.01 24.65 0.06
C LYS A 109 9.66 23.21 0.35
N PRO A 110 9.08 22.47 -0.61
CA PRO A 110 8.86 21.05 -0.47
C PRO A 110 10.18 20.32 -0.18
N GLN A 111 10.13 19.27 0.64
CA GLN A 111 11.28 18.43 0.89
C GLN A 111 11.75 17.85 -0.45
N ASN A 112 13.06 17.82 -0.69
CA ASN A 112 13.64 17.19 -1.87
C ASN A 112 13.55 15.68 -1.70
N GLU A 113 12.37 15.17 -1.90
CA GLU A 113 12.01 13.78 -1.70
C GLU A 113 12.19 13.00 -2.99
N TRP A 114 12.92 11.93 -2.86
CA TRP A 114 13.21 11.07 -3.99
C TRP A 114 12.11 10.03 -4.13
N SER A 115 11.15 10.22 -5.07
CA SER A 115 10.24 9.11 -5.35
C SER A 115 9.25 9.27 -6.51
N ASN A 116 9.22 8.27 -7.36
CA ASN A 116 8.07 7.77 -8.12
C ASN A 116 7.38 6.57 -7.42
N LEU A 117 7.74 6.29 -6.16
CA LEU A 117 7.13 5.21 -5.35
C LEU A 117 5.96 5.71 -4.52
N ASN A 118 5.73 7.04 -4.49
CA ASN A 118 4.75 7.68 -3.63
C ASN A 118 4.39 9.09 -4.15
N THR A 119 3.29 9.69 -3.66
CA THR A 119 2.90 11.07 -3.95
C THR A 119 2.88 11.92 -2.66
N HIS A 120 2.81 13.24 -2.79
CA HIS A 120 2.65 14.13 -1.63
C HIS A 120 1.27 13.99 -0.96
N ALA A 121 0.31 13.34 -1.63
CA ALA A 121 -1.04 13.07 -1.15
C ALA A 121 -1.36 11.57 -1.16
N THR A 122 -0.50 10.76 -0.56
CA THR A 122 -0.73 9.32 -0.37
C THR A 122 -1.45 8.97 0.93
N PRO A 123 -1.21 9.66 2.07
CA PRO A 123 -1.98 9.36 3.27
C PRO A 123 -3.48 9.49 3.01
N THR A 124 -4.23 8.43 3.30
CA THR A 124 -5.69 8.43 3.20
C THR A 124 -6.25 9.22 4.37
N PRO A 125 -7.16 10.17 4.14
CA PRO A 125 -7.81 10.91 5.21
C PRO A 125 -8.71 10.00 6.07
N ILE A 126 -9.12 10.49 7.22
CA ILE A 126 -10.16 9.86 8.04
C ILE A 126 -11.29 10.84 8.28
N ILE A 127 -12.52 10.35 8.21
CA ILE A 127 -13.72 11.16 8.29
C ILE A 127 -14.68 10.64 9.38
N GLU A 128 -15.32 11.55 10.06
CA GLU A 128 -16.44 11.31 10.97
C GLU A 128 -17.53 12.35 10.75
N GLU A 129 -18.62 12.30 11.49
CA GLU A 129 -19.71 13.27 11.36
C GLU A 129 -19.19 14.70 11.52
N GLY A 130 -19.37 15.51 10.47
CA GLY A 130 -19.01 16.92 10.43
C GLY A 130 -17.51 17.23 10.26
N ARG A 131 -16.62 16.25 10.31
CA ARG A 131 -15.16 16.48 10.29
C ARG A 131 -14.39 15.51 9.44
N ILE A 132 -13.40 16.03 8.70
CA ILE A 132 -12.40 15.23 8.00
C ILE A 132 -11.01 15.66 8.44
N TYR A 133 -10.14 14.69 8.71
CA TYR A 133 -8.76 14.90 9.10
C TYR A 133 -7.87 14.49 7.92
N VAL A 134 -7.18 15.47 7.36
CA VAL A 134 -6.28 15.30 6.22
C VAL A 134 -4.83 15.42 6.68
N HIS A 135 -3.98 14.53 6.21
CA HIS A 135 -2.58 14.44 6.63
C HIS A 135 -1.65 14.36 5.42
N PHE A 136 -0.61 15.19 5.43
CA PHE A 136 0.40 15.28 4.37
C PHE A 136 1.82 15.12 4.94
N GLY A 137 1.96 14.27 5.97
CA GLY A 137 3.24 14.08 6.65
C GLY A 137 3.78 15.38 7.24
N SER A 138 5.04 15.67 6.97
CA SER A 138 5.75 16.86 7.47
C SER A 138 5.24 18.18 6.94
N TYR A 139 4.36 18.18 5.93
CA TYR A 139 3.73 19.42 5.45
C TYR A 139 2.57 19.86 6.31
N GLY A 140 1.99 18.94 7.08
CA GLY A 140 0.97 19.25 8.07
C GLY A 140 -0.20 18.29 8.11
N THR A 141 -1.00 18.50 9.13
CA THR A 141 -2.30 17.86 9.36
C THR A 141 -3.33 18.94 9.59
N ALA A 142 -4.53 18.78 9.02
CA ALA A 142 -5.63 19.71 9.24
C ALA A 142 -6.93 18.95 9.49
N CYS A 143 -7.82 19.57 10.25
CA CYS A 143 -9.22 19.21 10.37
C CYS A 143 -10.06 20.20 9.57
N LEU A 144 -10.93 19.69 8.71
CA LEU A 144 -11.87 20.50 7.93
C LEU A 144 -13.30 20.16 8.34
N ASP A 145 -14.15 21.16 8.34
CA ASP A 145 -15.60 21.00 8.43
C ASP A 145 -16.13 20.44 7.10
N THR A 146 -16.80 19.29 7.14
CA THR A 146 -17.21 18.58 5.91
C THR A 146 -18.37 19.26 5.18
N LYS A 147 -19.13 20.14 5.84
CA LYS A 147 -20.25 20.86 5.25
C LYS A 147 -19.81 22.14 4.55
N THR A 148 -18.89 22.87 5.15
CA THR A 148 -18.46 24.19 4.67
C THR A 148 -17.11 24.21 3.99
N GLY A 149 -16.32 23.15 4.14
CA GLY A 149 -14.94 23.07 3.69
C GLY A 149 -13.96 23.93 4.50
N LYS A 150 -14.41 24.61 5.56
CA LYS A 150 -13.56 25.47 6.37
C LYS A 150 -12.58 24.66 7.20
N LYS A 151 -11.34 25.17 7.27
CA LYS A 151 -10.33 24.61 8.16
C LYS A 151 -10.67 24.98 9.60
N LEU A 152 -10.87 23.97 10.46
CA LEU A 152 -11.14 24.13 11.88
C LEU A 152 -9.86 24.32 12.67
N TRP A 153 -8.83 23.55 12.35
CA TRP A 153 -7.48 23.68 12.89
C TRP A 153 -6.44 23.09 11.95
N GLU A 154 -5.17 23.44 12.16
CA GLU A 154 -4.02 22.87 11.46
C GLU A 154 -2.81 22.72 12.38
N ARG A 155 -1.95 21.74 12.07
CA ARG A 155 -0.66 21.50 12.72
C ARG A 155 0.42 21.33 11.67
N ARG A 156 1.47 22.14 11.74
CA ARG A 156 2.59 22.13 10.77
C ARG A 156 3.96 22.02 11.43
N ASP A 157 4.00 21.88 12.74
CA ASP A 157 5.21 21.79 13.56
C ASP A 157 5.72 20.34 13.75
N LEU A 158 4.86 19.34 13.53
CA LEU A 158 5.25 17.94 13.59
C LEU A 158 5.88 17.53 12.26
N ASN A 159 7.15 17.15 12.27
CA ASN A 159 7.87 16.82 11.05
C ASN A 159 8.91 15.72 11.23
N CYS A 160 9.32 15.12 10.12
CA CYS A 160 10.48 14.24 9.98
C CYS A 160 10.91 14.21 8.50
N ASP A 161 12.11 13.74 8.21
CA ASP A 161 12.52 13.46 6.83
C ASP A 161 11.96 12.12 6.38
N HIS A 162 10.85 12.14 5.64
CA HIS A 162 10.22 10.94 5.10
C HIS A 162 11.00 10.29 3.96
N ARG A 163 11.94 10.97 3.35
CA ARG A 163 12.80 10.53 2.25
C ARG A 163 12.05 10.20 0.94
N VAL A 164 10.93 9.50 1.00
CA VAL A 164 10.12 9.08 -0.14
C VAL A 164 8.64 9.45 0.08
N ARG A 165 8.38 10.57 0.73
CA ARG A 165 7.06 11.13 1.07
C ARG A 165 6.31 10.32 2.13
N ALA A 166 5.33 10.93 2.78
CA ALA A 166 4.52 10.26 3.78
C ALA A 166 3.51 9.30 3.15
N ALA A 167 3.15 8.22 3.88
CA ALA A 167 2.05 7.34 3.49
C ALA A 167 1.24 6.79 4.67
N SER A 168 1.73 6.93 5.91
CA SER A 168 0.95 6.58 7.10
C SER A 168 -0.31 7.45 7.17
N CYS A 169 -1.46 6.82 7.41
CA CYS A 169 -2.75 7.50 7.50
C CYS A 169 -3.09 7.86 8.95
N PRO A 170 -3.81 8.95 9.20
CA PRO A 170 -4.38 9.23 10.51
C PRO A 170 -5.42 8.18 10.89
N ILE A 171 -5.53 7.89 12.17
CA ILE A 171 -6.61 7.08 12.74
C ILE A 171 -7.24 7.80 13.94
N LEU A 172 -8.48 7.44 14.25
CA LEU A 172 -9.23 8.02 15.37
C LEU A 172 -9.55 6.98 16.43
N ASP A 173 -9.50 7.39 17.69
CA ASP A 173 -10.17 6.71 18.80
C ASP A 173 -10.64 7.75 19.81
N LYS A 174 -11.90 7.69 20.23
CA LYS A 174 -12.52 8.65 21.13
C LYS A 174 -12.32 10.11 20.66
N ASP A 175 -11.62 10.91 21.46
CA ASP A 175 -11.31 12.32 21.28
C ASP A 175 -9.92 12.57 20.63
N LEU A 176 -9.23 11.53 20.19
CA LEU A 176 -7.84 11.61 19.70
C LEU A 176 -7.70 11.24 18.22
N VAL A 177 -6.77 11.95 17.57
CA VAL A 177 -6.18 11.62 16.26
C VAL A 177 -4.77 11.12 16.47
N PHE A 178 -4.45 9.92 15.97
CA PHE A 178 -3.11 9.36 16.05
C PHE A 178 -2.39 9.48 14.72
N LEU A 179 -1.14 9.91 14.79
CA LEU A 179 -0.23 10.12 13.66
C LEU A 179 1.10 9.44 13.92
N THR A 180 1.70 8.86 12.88
CA THR A 180 3.06 8.29 12.96
C THR A 180 4.02 9.05 12.06
N TYR A 181 5.17 9.38 12.60
CA TYR A 181 6.27 10.09 11.94
C TYR A 181 7.53 9.23 12.05
N ASP A 182 7.73 8.35 11.10
CA ASP A 182 8.89 7.44 11.06
C ASP A 182 9.80 7.82 9.88
N GLY A 183 10.58 8.90 10.07
CA GLY A 183 11.55 9.41 9.11
C GLY A 183 12.94 8.81 9.28
N VAL A 184 13.90 9.28 8.48
CA VAL A 184 15.31 8.88 8.60
C VAL A 184 16.02 9.61 9.75
N ASP A 185 15.50 10.75 10.16
CA ASP A 185 16.04 11.63 11.22
C ASP A 185 15.42 11.35 12.58
N GLN A 186 14.11 11.27 12.65
CA GLN A 186 13.38 11.00 13.89
C GLN A 186 12.16 10.10 13.68
N GLN A 187 11.79 9.37 14.74
CA GLN A 187 10.68 8.42 14.74
C GLN A 187 9.86 8.59 16.00
N PHE A 188 8.56 8.88 15.84
CA PHE A 188 7.63 9.06 16.96
C PHE A 188 6.18 8.80 16.57
N VAL A 189 5.34 8.60 17.55
CA VAL A 189 3.88 8.61 17.46
C VAL A 189 3.36 9.81 18.21
N ALA A 190 2.36 10.48 17.68
CA ALA A 190 1.68 11.59 18.33
C ALA A 190 0.17 11.32 18.41
N ALA A 191 -0.46 11.73 19.51
CA ALA A 191 -1.90 11.84 19.65
C ALA A 191 -2.27 13.32 19.79
N LEU A 192 -3.20 13.76 18.94
CA LEU A 192 -3.73 15.11 18.93
C LEU A 192 -5.18 15.09 19.37
N GLU A 193 -5.61 16.16 20.06
CA GLU A 193 -7.03 16.41 20.34
C GLU A 193 -7.80 16.61 19.04
N LYS A 194 -8.89 15.91 18.83
CA LYS A 194 -9.72 16.04 17.63
C LYS A 194 -10.31 17.43 17.44
N GLU A 195 -10.65 18.10 18.55
CA GLU A 195 -11.29 19.41 18.56
C GLU A 195 -10.34 20.55 18.20
N THR A 196 -9.09 20.50 18.70
CA THR A 196 -8.15 21.62 18.66
C THR A 196 -6.89 21.37 17.88
N GLY A 197 -6.54 20.10 17.64
CA GLY A 197 -5.26 19.69 17.08
C GLY A 197 -4.10 19.79 18.07
N GLU A 198 -4.33 20.14 19.33
CA GLU A 198 -3.29 20.19 20.36
C GLU A 198 -2.72 18.82 20.68
N THR A 199 -1.43 18.78 21.01
CA THR A 199 -0.78 17.50 21.34
C THR A 199 -1.18 17.04 22.74
N ARG A 200 -1.87 15.89 22.82
CA ARG A 200 -2.11 15.20 24.09
C ARG A 200 -0.84 14.52 24.59
N TRP A 201 -0.17 13.78 23.72
CA TRP A 201 1.11 13.13 23.97
C TRP A 201 1.91 12.91 22.69
N LEU A 202 3.22 12.77 22.85
CA LEU A 202 4.16 12.41 21.79
C LEU A 202 5.18 11.42 22.38
N THR A 203 5.31 10.22 21.76
CA THR A 203 6.21 9.19 22.22
C THR A 203 7.22 8.82 21.14
N LYS A 204 8.51 8.99 21.44
CA LYS A 204 9.61 8.57 20.55
C LYS A 204 9.76 7.06 20.57
N ARG A 205 10.15 6.48 19.42
CA ARG A 205 10.47 5.05 19.33
C ARG A 205 11.69 4.73 20.19
N THR A 206 11.59 3.69 21.01
CA THR A 206 12.61 3.33 22.01
C THR A 206 13.66 2.39 21.44
N TYR A 207 13.23 1.34 20.72
CA TYR A 207 14.12 0.31 20.20
C TYR A 207 14.96 0.81 19.02
N LYS A 208 16.26 0.52 19.08
CA LYS A 208 17.22 0.74 18.01
C LYS A 208 18.00 -0.55 17.78
N SER A 209 17.91 -1.12 16.60
CA SER A 209 18.53 -2.41 16.28
C SER A 209 20.06 -2.40 16.28
N GLY A 210 20.69 -1.23 16.32
CA GLY A 210 22.13 -1.10 16.13
C GLY A 210 22.61 -1.46 14.72
N GLN A 211 21.70 -1.63 13.77
CA GLN A 211 22.06 -1.95 12.38
C GLN A 211 22.94 -0.84 11.80
N VAL A 212 24.04 -1.25 11.17
CA VAL A 212 24.96 -0.33 10.52
C VAL A 212 24.21 0.35 9.37
N PRO A 213 24.14 1.68 9.33
CA PRO A 213 23.50 2.40 8.24
C PRO A 213 24.12 1.99 6.90
N ILE A 214 23.29 1.83 5.88
CA ILE A 214 23.78 1.67 4.50
C ILE A 214 24.61 2.93 4.18
N LYS A 215 25.90 2.78 3.90
CA LYS A 215 26.84 3.93 3.72
C LYS A 215 26.33 4.98 2.75
N SER A 216 25.63 4.57 1.69
CA SER A 216 25.05 5.45 0.67
C SER A 216 23.72 6.12 1.06
N LYS A 217 23.07 5.63 2.12
CA LYS A 217 21.75 6.11 2.58
C LYS A 217 21.67 6.03 4.11
N PRO A 218 22.34 6.94 4.83
CA PRO A 218 22.35 6.91 6.29
C PRO A 218 20.93 6.93 6.83
N ASN A 219 20.66 6.06 7.81
CA ASN A 219 19.36 5.93 8.50
C ASN A 219 18.14 5.55 7.63
N ASP A 220 18.35 5.16 6.37
CA ASP A 220 17.26 4.72 5.49
C ASP A 220 16.49 3.50 6.07
N ASN A 221 17.14 2.71 6.90
CA ASN A 221 16.59 1.58 7.64
C ASN A 221 15.66 1.97 8.81
N ARG A 222 15.49 3.26 9.12
CA ARG A 222 14.63 3.73 10.23
C ARG A 222 13.25 4.18 9.79
N LYS A 223 13.03 4.40 8.49
CA LYS A 223 11.77 4.90 7.97
C LYS A 223 10.71 3.80 7.87
N SER A 224 9.49 4.17 8.17
CA SER A 224 8.28 3.35 8.03
C SER A 224 7.13 4.20 7.52
N TYR A 225 6.13 3.55 6.95
CA TYR A 225 4.95 4.17 6.34
C TYR A 225 3.65 3.50 6.80
N ALA A 226 3.74 2.65 7.81
CA ALA A 226 2.62 1.88 8.30
C ALA A 226 1.59 2.77 8.99
N THR A 227 0.33 2.58 8.66
CA THR A 227 -0.79 3.13 9.40
C THR A 227 -1.01 2.29 10.66
N PRO A 228 -1.10 2.89 11.84
CA PRO A 228 -1.35 2.16 13.07
C PRO A 228 -2.78 1.61 13.17
N ALA A 229 -3.06 0.79 14.16
CA ALA A 229 -4.38 0.27 14.45
C ALA A 229 -4.68 0.30 15.94
N ILE A 230 -5.92 0.65 16.32
CA ILE A 230 -6.43 0.41 17.67
C ILE A 230 -7.01 -0.99 17.72
N ILE A 231 -6.62 -1.74 18.74
CA ILE A 231 -7.20 -3.03 19.07
C ILE A 231 -7.76 -2.99 20.49
N GLU A 232 -8.66 -3.90 20.79
CA GLU A 232 -9.09 -4.16 22.16
C GLU A 232 -8.81 -5.63 22.51
N TYR A 233 -8.05 -5.83 23.56
CA TYR A 233 -7.66 -7.15 24.06
C TYR A 233 -7.80 -7.19 25.58
N ASP A 234 -8.54 -8.16 26.07
CA ASP A 234 -8.82 -8.32 27.50
C ASP A 234 -9.34 -7.03 28.17
N GLY A 235 -10.30 -6.36 27.49
CA GLY A 235 -10.94 -5.11 27.93
C GLY A 235 -10.00 -3.88 27.93
N LYS A 236 -8.78 -4.00 27.40
CA LYS A 236 -7.83 -2.90 27.29
C LYS A 236 -7.57 -2.53 25.83
N LYS A 237 -7.60 -1.24 25.54
CA LYS A 237 -7.22 -0.73 24.22
C LYS A 237 -5.70 -0.63 24.10
N GLN A 238 -5.20 -0.97 22.93
CA GLN A 238 -3.80 -0.84 22.55
C GLN A 238 -3.69 -0.19 21.17
N LEU A 239 -2.77 0.75 21.01
CA LEU A 239 -2.37 1.32 19.75
C LEU A 239 -1.19 0.54 19.19
N ILE A 240 -1.44 -0.29 18.18
CA ILE A 240 -0.41 -1.09 17.52
C ILE A 240 0.19 -0.30 16.37
N SER A 241 1.49 -0.05 16.46
CA SER A 241 2.20 0.82 15.53
C SER A 241 3.46 0.16 15.00
N PRO A 242 3.41 -0.45 13.79
CA PRO A 242 4.60 -0.98 13.15
C PRO A 242 5.54 0.15 12.70
N ALA A 243 6.81 -0.02 13.01
CA ALA A 243 7.90 0.85 12.59
C ALA A 243 8.95 0.05 11.81
N ALA A 244 10.05 0.66 11.44
CA ALA A 244 11.06 0.01 10.61
C ALA A 244 11.70 -1.21 11.26
N GLU A 245 12.04 -1.12 12.56
CA GLU A 245 12.86 -2.12 13.24
C GLU A 245 12.06 -2.97 14.23
N ALA A 246 10.86 -2.49 14.61
CA ALA A 246 10.01 -3.11 15.61
C ALA A 246 8.53 -2.79 15.37
N THR A 247 7.64 -3.62 15.89
CA THR A 247 6.22 -3.29 16.05
C THR A 247 5.97 -3.03 17.53
N TYR A 248 5.34 -1.90 17.80
CA TYR A 248 5.09 -1.41 19.16
C TYR A 248 3.61 -1.46 19.51
N SER A 249 3.35 -1.59 20.79
CA SER A 249 2.06 -1.35 21.41
C SER A 249 2.16 -0.19 22.40
N TYR A 250 1.22 0.73 22.32
CA TYR A 250 1.10 1.85 23.26
C TYR A 250 -0.27 1.89 23.90
N ASP A 251 -0.34 2.42 25.11
CA ASP A 251 -1.61 2.87 25.68
C ASP A 251 -2.10 4.09 24.87
N PRO A 252 -3.27 4.02 24.23
CA PRO A 252 -3.72 5.11 23.36
C PRO A 252 -4.05 6.40 24.12
N ALA A 253 -4.37 6.34 25.42
CA ALA A 253 -4.72 7.51 26.20
C ALA A 253 -3.49 8.31 26.66
N THR A 254 -2.37 7.61 26.93
CA THR A 254 -1.16 8.19 27.55
C THR A 254 0.07 8.19 26.66
N GLY A 255 0.10 7.36 25.63
CA GLY A 255 1.28 7.14 24.79
C GLY A 255 2.36 6.28 25.47
N GLN A 256 2.07 5.70 26.63
CA GLN A 256 3.01 4.79 27.30
C GLN A 256 3.22 3.55 26.44
N GLU A 257 4.49 3.20 26.18
CA GLU A 257 4.85 1.95 25.54
C GLU A 257 4.50 0.77 26.46
N LEU A 258 3.72 -0.18 25.95
CA LEU A 258 3.29 -1.37 26.68
C LEU A 258 4.23 -2.53 26.41
N TRP A 259 4.47 -2.81 25.13
CA TRP A 259 5.37 -3.86 24.66
C TRP A 259 5.84 -3.57 23.23
N PHE A 260 6.89 -4.29 22.81
CA PHE A 260 7.30 -4.33 21.40
C PHE A 260 7.84 -5.71 21.04
N ILE A 261 7.82 -6.00 19.73
CA ILE A 261 8.58 -7.09 19.11
C ILE A 261 9.63 -6.50 18.16
N ARG A 262 10.79 -7.13 18.11
CA ARG A 262 11.86 -6.83 17.15
C ARG A 262 11.57 -7.56 15.83
N HIS A 263 11.77 -6.91 14.70
CA HIS A 263 11.63 -7.56 13.39
C HIS A 263 12.80 -8.51 13.05
N GLY A 264 13.88 -8.48 13.84
CA GLY A 264 15.06 -9.29 13.68
C GLY A 264 16.15 -8.60 12.86
N ALA A 265 17.34 -9.24 12.81
CA ALA A 265 18.47 -8.76 12.01
C ALA A 265 18.11 -8.83 10.52
N GLY A 266 18.41 -7.76 9.77
CA GLY A 266 18.11 -7.63 8.37
C GLY A 266 17.35 -6.34 8.04
N PHE A 267 16.96 -6.16 6.79
CA PHE A 267 16.39 -4.93 6.27
C PHE A 267 14.89 -4.77 6.63
N GLY A 268 14.54 -4.65 7.92
CA GLY A 268 13.18 -4.40 8.38
C GLY A 268 12.80 -2.92 8.27
N TYR A 269 12.83 -2.34 7.07
CA TYR A 269 12.40 -0.97 6.82
C TYR A 269 11.37 -0.90 5.69
N ASN A 270 10.77 0.28 5.47
CA ASN A 270 9.66 0.48 4.55
C ASN A 270 8.44 -0.40 4.92
N VAL A 271 8.13 -0.50 6.20
CA VAL A 271 6.91 -1.17 6.63
C VAL A 271 5.72 -0.31 6.20
N THR A 272 4.78 -0.91 5.48
CA THR A 272 3.56 -0.24 4.96
C THR A 272 2.29 -0.91 5.45
N CYS A 273 2.42 -2.14 5.97
CA CYS A 273 1.31 -2.97 6.39
C CYS A 273 0.61 -2.36 7.62
N ARG A 274 -0.68 -2.05 7.49
CA ARG A 274 -1.52 -1.78 8.65
C ARG A 274 -1.75 -3.07 9.42
N PRO A 275 -1.60 -3.11 10.76
CA PRO A 275 -1.88 -4.28 11.57
C PRO A 275 -3.34 -4.70 11.49
N ILE A 276 -3.58 -6.00 11.53
CA ILE A 276 -4.92 -6.60 11.61
C ILE A 276 -5.01 -7.37 12.91
N PHE A 277 -6.07 -7.17 13.67
CA PHE A 277 -6.35 -7.94 14.87
C PHE A 277 -7.50 -8.91 14.62
N ARG A 278 -7.23 -10.21 14.73
CA ARG A 278 -8.22 -11.28 14.57
C ARG A 278 -7.79 -12.51 15.40
N HIS A 279 -8.74 -13.27 15.87
CA HIS A 279 -8.51 -14.51 16.63
C HIS A 279 -7.58 -14.33 17.85
N GLY A 280 -7.62 -13.15 18.49
CA GLY A 280 -6.72 -12.83 19.60
C GLY A 280 -5.26 -12.59 19.19
N LEU A 281 -4.97 -12.49 17.89
CA LEU A 281 -3.63 -12.25 17.35
C LEU A 281 -3.56 -10.98 16.51
N ILE A 282 -2.39 -10.34 16.55
CA ILE A 282 -2.04 -9.22 15.68
C ILE A 282 -1.20 -9.73 14.51
N PHE A 283 -1.61 -9.38 13.30
CA PHE A 283 -0.88 -9.71 12.07
C PHE A 283 -0.25 -8.46 11.49
N THR A 284 1.07 -8.47 11.31
CA THR A 284 1.83 -7.39 10.70
C THR A 284 3.08 -7.94 10.01
N ASN A 285 3.69 -7.17 9.12
CA ASN A 285 4.91 -7.59 8.43
C ASN A 285 6.10 -6.64 8.72
N SER A 286 7.29 -7.09 8.34
CA SER A 286 8.55 -6.36 8.51
C SER A 286 8.99 -5.58 7.25
N GLY A 287 8.06 -5.23 6.36
CA GLY A 287 8.38 -4.48 5.15
C GLY A 287 9.30 -5.26 4.19
N ILE A 288 10.39 -4.64 3.74
CA ILE A 288 11.30 -5.20 2.72
C ILE A 288 11.83 -6.60 3.08
N SER A 289 12.01 -6.91 4.35
CA SER A 289 12.45 -8.26 4.77
C SER A 289 11.38 -9.34 4.59
N LYS A 290 10.14 -8.96 4.29
CA LYS A 290 9.02 -9.85 3.93
C LYS A 290 8.80 -10.97 4.92
N LYS A 291 8.70 -10.64 6.21
CA LYS A 291 8.35 -11.58 7.26
C LYS A 291 7.01 -11.15 7.87
N LEU A 292 6.03 -12.03 7.86
CA LEU A 292 4.77 -11.87 8.56
C LEU A 292 4.88 -12.43 9.96
N PHE A 293 4.30 -11.73 10.91
CA PHE A 293 4.22 -12.13 12.30
C PHE A 293 2.76 -12.28 12.72
N ALA A 294 2.47 -13.29 13.51
CA ALA A 294 1.25 -13.42 14.30
C ALA A 294 1.65 -13.27 15.78
N ILE A 295 1.19 -12.20 16.41
CA ILE A 295 1.65 -11.75 17.72
C ILE A 295 0.50 -11.83 18.71
N ASP A 296 0.74 -12.42 19.86
CA ASP A 296 -0.14 -12.34 21.01
C ASP A 296 -0.01 -10.94 21.65
N PRO A 297 -1.09 -10.18 21.82
CA PRO A 297 -1.02 -8.82 22.35
C PRO A 297 -0.86 -8.72 23.86
N SER A 298 -0.79 -9.83 24.58
CA SER A 298 -0.49 -9.86 26.00
C SER A 298 0.99 -9.57 26.29
N GLY A 299 1.33 -9.29 27.51
CA GLY A 299 2.71 -9.10 27.93
C GLY A 299 3.15 -7.64 28.09
N SER A 300 4.43 -7.43 28.38
CA SER A 300 5.04 -6.12 28.66
C SER A 300 6.51 -6.11 28.28
N GLY A 301 7.02 -4.97 27.82
CA GLY A 301 8.41 -4.79 27.43
C GLY A 301 8.77 -5.51 26.11
N ASP A 302 9.96 -6.06 26.00
CA ASP A 302 10.38 -6.85 24.82
C ASP A 302 9.78 -8.25 24.85
N VAL A 303 8.76 -8.48 24.06
CA VAL A 303 8.05 -9.76 23.99
C VAL A 303 8.41 -10.59 22.74
N THR A 304 9.50 -10.26 22.07
CA THR A 304 9.91 -10.88 20.80
C THR A 304 10.02 -12.39 20.88
N ASP A 305 10.64 -12.89 21.91
CA ASP A 305 10.98 -14.31 22.02
C ASP A 305 9.85 -15.15 22.69
N THR A 306 8.79 -14.48 23.18
CA THR A 306 7.73 -15.14 23.98
C THR A 306 6.33 -15.03 23.37
N HIS A 307 6.01 -13.95 22.63
CA HIS A 307 4.64 -13.66 22.18
C HIS A 307 4.45 -13.77 20.66
N ILE A 308 5.48 -14.06 19.88
CA ILE A 308 5.31 -14.40 18.48
C ILE A 308 4.83 -15.85 18.38
N ARG A 309 3.56 -16.06 18.00
CA ARG A 309 2.94 -17.39 17.91
C ARG A 309 3.43 -18.15 16.70
N TRP A 310 3.50 -17.46 15.55
CA TRP A 310 4.06 -18.02 14.32
C TRP A 310 4.57 -16.92 13.39
N THR A 311 5.39 -17.32 12.44
CA THR A 311 5.89 -16.42 11.39
C THR A 311 6.01 -17.15 10.05
N THR A 312 5.91 -16.42 8.95
CA THR A 312 6.24 -16.91 7.62
C THR A 312 6.97 -15.85 6.78
N ARG A 313 7.73 -16.31 5.78
CA ARG A 313 8.29 -15.46 4.71
C ARG A 313 7.75 -15.82 3.34
N ARG A 314 7.02 -16.94 3.23
CA ARG A 314 6.49 -17.42 1.95
C ARG A 314 5.29 -16.57 1.54
N GLY A 315 5.32 -16.05 0.31
CA GLY A 315 4.24 -15.24 -0.24
C GLY A 315 4.00 -13.89 0.43
N VAL A 316 4.84 -13.49 1.39
CA VAL A 316 4.71 -12.19 2.07
C VAL A 316 5.10 -11.06 1.14
N SER A 317 4.22 -10.09 1.00
CA SER A 317 4.46 -8.86 0.27
C SER A 317 5.21 -7.83 1.11
N ASN A 318 5.85 -6.88 0.42
CA ASN A 318 6.38 -5.68 1.06
C ASN A 318 5.27 -4.63 1.27
N ILE A 319 4.43 -4.40 0.25
CA ILE A 319 3.48 -3.28 0.22
C ILE A 319 2.04 -3.71 0.57
N PRO A 320 1.38 -4.65 -0.15
CA PRO A 320 0.03 -5.04 0.20
C PRO A 320 -0.08 -5.64 1.60
N ALA A 321 -1.02 -5.13 2.38
CA ALA A 321 -1.38 -5.75 3.65
C ALA A 321 -2.17 -7.04 3.43
N PRO A 322 -2.08 -8.03 4.33
CA PRO A 322 -2.91 -9.23 4.26
C PRO A 322 -4.39 -8.90 4.44
N LEU A 323 -5.24 -9.86 4.11
CA LEU A 323 -6.68 -9.82 4.34
C LEU A 323 -7.08 -11.10 5.09
N ILE A 324 -7.90 -11.00 6.13
CA ILE A 324 -8.37 -12.16 6.89
C ILE A 324 -9.88 -12.26 6.76
N VAL A 325 -10.35 -13.36 6.17
CA VAL A 325 -11.77 -13.68 6.02
C VAL A 325 -12.04 -15.02 6.69
N GLY A 326 -12.87 -15.04 7.72
CA GLY A 326 -13.01 -16.21 8.59
C GLY A 326 -11.67 -16.57 9.22
N ASP A 327 -11.24 -17.82 9.09
CA ASP A 327 -9.97 -18.32 9.57
C ASP A 327 -8.83 -18.22 8.53
N ASN A 328 -9.13 -17.76 7.32
CA ASN A 328 -8.19 -17.69 6.21
C ASN A 328 -7.52 -16.34 6.10
N LEU A 329 -6.19 -16.32 6.09
CA LEU A 329 -5.35 -15.16 5.85
C LEU A 329 -4.82 -15.22 4.42
N TYR A 330 -5.17 -14.20 3.61
CA TYR A 330 -4.76 -14.09 2.20
C TYR A 330 -3.71 -13.02 2.03
N MET A 331 -2.69 -13.31 1.23
CA MET A 331 -1.65 -12.37 0.82
C MET A 331 -1.49 -12.41 -0.70
N ILE A 332 -1.12 -11.27 -1.28
CA ILE A 332 -0.72 -11.15 -2.69
C ILE A 332 0.73 -10.67 -2.77
N SER A 333 1.56 -11.31 -3.58
CA SER A 333 2.94 -10.88 -3.76
C SER A 333 3.04 -9.53 -4.50
N ASP A 334 4.05 -8.71 -4.19
CA ASP A 334 4.27 -7.41 -4.84
C ASP A 334 4.40 -7.52 -6.37
N SER A 335 4.89 -8.66 -6.85
CA SER A 335 5.05 -8.94 -8.29
C SER A 335 4.75 -10.40 -8.61
N GLY A 336 4.30 -10.65 -9.84
CA GLY A 336 4.04 -12.01 -10.35
C GLY A 336 2.69 -12.58 -9.95
N GLY A 337 1.81 -11.82 -9.27
CA GLY A 337 0.42 -12.21 -9.00
C GLY A 337 0.25 -13.50 -8.21
N MET A 338 1.14 -13.81 -7.26
CA MET A 338 1.03 -15.00 -6.40
C MET A 338 0.12 -14.71 -5.22
N VAL A 339 -0.99 -15.39 -5.10
CA VAL A 339 -1.88 -15.40 -3.93
C VAL A 339 -1.50 -16.55 -3.03
N SER A 340 -1.28 -16.27 -1.76
CA SER A 340 -1.04 -17.30 -0.73
C SER A 340 -2.13 -17.22 0.33
N CYS A 341 -2.65 -18.37 0.74
CA CYS A 341 -3.62 -18.52 1.81
C CYS A 341 -3.03 -19.33 2.96
N TYR A 342 -3.27 -18.85 4.18
CA TYR A 342 -2.82 -19.48 5.42
C TYR A 342 -3.98 -19.60 6.39
N ASN A 343 -3.96 -20.61 7.25
CA ASN A 343 -4.77 -20.60 8.46
C ASN A 343 -4.23 -19.53 9.40
N ALA A 344 -5.03 -18.51 9.73
CA ALA A 344 -4.60 -17.39 10.54
C ALA A 344 -4.18 -17.79 11.96
N LYS A 345 -4.79 -18.83 12.54
CA LYS A 345 -4.52 -19.29 13.90
C LYS A 345 -3.22 -20.10 13.98
N SER A 346 -3.01 -21.03 13.05
CA SER A 346 -1.86 -21.96 13.10
C SER A 346 -0.66 -21.49 12.26
N GLY A 347 -0.87 -20.64 11.25
CA GLY A 347 0.17 -20.28 10.28
C GLY A 347 0.43 -21.36 9.22
N GLU A 348 -0.40 -22.40 9.16
CA GLU A 348 -0.32 -23.45 8.15
C GLU A 348 -0.72 -22.88 6.78
N GLN A 349 0.09 -23.14 5.76
CA GLN A 349 -0.20 -22.74 4.38
C GLN A 349 -1.24 -23.67 3.78
N ILE A 350 -2.36 -23.09 3.32
CA ILE A 350 -3.47 -23.82 2.69
C ILE A 350 -3.20 -23.95 1.19
N PHE A 351 -2.90 -22.83 0.50
CA PHE A 351 -2.51 -22.84 -0.90
C PHE A 351 -1.54 -21.69 -1.25
N SER A 352 -0.93 -21.78 -2.44
CA SER A 352 -0.16 -20.71 -3.05
C SER A 352 -0.27 -20.82 -4.57
N GLU A 353 -1.09 -19.94 -5.18
CA GLU A 353 -1.53 -20.03 -6.56
C GLU A 353 -1.38 -18.70 -7.30
N ARG A 354 -1.29 -18.74 -8.63
CA ARG A 354 -1.12 -17.54 -9.45
C ARG A 354 -2.44 -17.05 -10.03
N LEU A 355 -2.63 -15.72 -9.99
CA LEU A 355 -3.71 -15.05 -10.72
C LEU A 355 -3.53 -15.13 -12.26
N GLY A 356 -2.32 -15.45 -12.72
CA GLY A 356 -1.94 -15.49 -14.13
C GLY A 356 -1.41 -14.15 -14.65
N GLY A 357 -0.46 -14.22 -15.59
CA GLY A 357 0.26 -13.05 -16.11
C GLY A 357 1.31 -12.51 -15.13
N LEU A 358 2.09 -11.53 -15.61
CA LEU A 358 3.01 -10.76 -14.78
C LEU A 358 2.27 -9.51 -14.31
N GLN A 359 1.94 -9.44 -13.04
CA GLN A 359 1.18 -8.35 -12.44
C GLN A 359 1.94 -7.78 -11.24
N ASN A 360 1.89 -6.46 -11.08
CA ASN A 360 2.49 -5.73 -9.95
C ASN A 360 1.39 -5.26 -9.00
N HIS A 361 1.37 -5.81 -7.79
CA HIS A 361 0.35 -5.49 -6.79
C HIS A 361 0.92 -4.59 -5.69
N TRP A 362 0.43 -3.36 -5.63
CA TRP A 362 0.77 -2.41 -4.57
C TRP A 362 -0.45 -2.04 -3.72
N ILE A 363 -1.61 -2.46 -4.17
CA ILE A 363 -2.89 -2.20 -3.54
C ILE A 363 -3.25 -3.41 -2.67
N SER A 364 -3.60 -3.17 -1.41
CA SER A 364 -4.10 -4.24 -0.54
C SER A 364 -5.46 -4.73 -1.01
N PRO A 365 -5.74 -6.04 -0.94
CA PRO A 365 -7.02 -6.60 -1.36
C PRO A 365 -8.17 -6.16 -0.45
N ILE A 366 -9.38 -6.18 -1.00
CA ILE A 366 -10.63 -6.03 -0.26
C ILE A 366 -11.48 -7.28 -0.41
N CYS A 367 -12.39 -7.51 0.55
CA CYS A 367 -13.39 -8.56 0.47
C CYS A 367 -14.80 -7.98 0.54
N ALA A 368 -15.65 -8.38 -0.41
CA ALA A 368 -17.07 -8.07 -0.42
C ALA A 368 -17.87 -9.35 -0.65
N ASN A 369 -18.80 -9.65 0.25
CA ASN A 369 -19.67 -10.83 0.17
C ASN A 369 -18.93 -12.12 -0.24
N GLY A 370 -17.86 -12.47 0.49
CA GLY A 370 -17.07 -13.67 0.24
C GLY A 370 -16.25 -13.68 -1.05
N LYS A 371 -16.04 -12.52 -1.69
CA LYS A 371 -15.24 -12.34 -2.89
C LYS A 371 -14.09 -11.39 -2.62
N ILE A 372 -12.87 -11.81 -2.95
CA ILE A 372 -11.65 -11.02 -2.76
C ILE A 372 -11.26 -10.38 -4.08
N TYR A 373 -11.10 -9.06 -4.06
CA TYR A 373 -10.71 -8.25 -5.22
C TYR A 373 -9.25 -7.85 -5.09
N PHE A 374 -8.43 -8.27 -6.05
CA PHE A 374 -7.03 -7.93 -6.18
C PHE A 374 -6.85 -6.94 -7.34
N PHE A 375 -6.11 -5.87 -7.11
CA PHE A 375 -5.86 -4.82 -8.10
C PHE A 375 -4.36 -4.71 -8.37
N SER A 376 -3.99 -4.65 -9.65
CA SER A 376 -2.61 -4.41 -10.05
C SER A 376 -2.41 -2.99 -10.56
N LYS A 377 -1.17 -2.50 -10.50
CA LYS A 377 -0.77 -1.23 -11.13
C LYS A 377 -0.82 -1.27 -12.66
N ASP A 378 -0.96 -2.44 -13.22
CA ASP A 378 -0.98 -2.66 -14.66
C ASP A 378 -2.40 -2.60 -15.24
N GLY A 379 -3.39 -2.14 -14.45
CA GLY A 379 -4.80 -2.05 -14.84
C GLY A 379 -5.56 -3.38 -14.80
N ILE A 380 -4.93 -4.45 -14.31
CA ILE A 380 -5.57 -5.77 -14.20
C ILE A 380 -6.16 -5.94 -12.80
N SER A 381 -7.41 -6.39 -12.73
CA SER A 381 -8.05 -6.79 -11.49
C SER A 381 -8.51 -8.23 -11.55
N SER A 382 -8.36 -8.97 -10.47
CA SER A 382 -8.81 -10.35 -10.37
C SER A 382 -9.74 -10.51 -9.18
N VAL A 383 -10.84 -11.23 -9.35
CA VAL A 383 -11.77 -11.58 -8.27
C VAL A 383 -11.66 -13.06 -7.96
N VAL A 384 -11.43 -13.38 -6.69
CA VAL A 384 -11.21 -14.73 -6.21
C VAL A 384 -12.24 -15.06 -5.13
N GLU A 385 -12.70 -16.28 -5.04
CA GLU A 385 -13.57 -16.74 -3.96
C GLU A 385 -12.81 -16.76 -2.63
N ALA A 386 -13.42 -16.24 -1.56
CA ALA A 386 -12.83 -16.29 -0.22
C ALA A 386 -13.08 -17.67 0.41
N SER A 387 -12.31 -18.67 0.01
CA SER A 387 -12.42 -20.06 0.49
C SER A 387 -11.04 -20.67 0.70
N SER A 388 -10.98 -21.88 1.24
CA SER A 388 -9.75 -22.69 1.35
C SER A 388 -9.31 -23.29 0.02
N GLU A 389 -10.13 -23.22 -1.01
CA GLU A 389 -9.81 -23.64 -2.37
C GLU A 389 -9.59 -22.41 -3.24
N PHE A 390 -8.55 -22.44 -4.08
CA PHE A 390 -8.26 -21.31 -4.98
C PHE A 390 -9.17 -21.35 -6.21
N LYS A 391 -10.01 -20.30 -6.36
CA LYS A 391 -10.92 -20.18 -7.49
C LYS A 391 -11.01 -18.74 -7.97
N ILE A 392 -10.58 -18.49 -9.20
CA ILE A 392 -10.74 -17.20 -9.87
C ILE A 392 -12.16 -17.12 -10.43
N LEU A 393 -12.91 -16.07 -10.04
CA LEU A 393 -14.28 -15.82 -10.48
C LEU A 393 -14.31 -14.92 -11.72
N SER A 394 -13.42 -13.93 -11.79
CA SER A 394 -13.31 -13.03 -12.95
C SER A 394 -11.93 -12.40 -13.04
N LYS A 395 -11.59 -11.92 -14.24
CA LYS A 395 -10.46 -11.03 -14.51
C LYS A 395 -10.96 -9.83 -15.30
N ASN A 396 -10.53 -8.66 -14.91
CA ASN A 396 -10.93 -7.40 -15.49
C ASN A 396 -9.69 -6.65 -15.96
N GLU A 397 -9.81 -5.95 -17.07
CA GLU A 397 -8.76 -5.11 -17.64
C GLU A 397 -9.27 -3.68 -17.78
N SER A 398 -8.43 -2.74 -17.41
CA SER A 398 -8.65 -1.30 -17.52
C SER A 398 -7.46 -0.68 -18.24
N ASP A 399 -7.71 0.28 -19.12
CA ASP A 399 -6.67 1.09 -19.76
C ASP A 399 -5.96 1.99 -18.73
N THR A 400 -6.56 2.15 -17.54
CA THR A 400 -6.10 3.03 -16.48
C THR A 400 -5.57 2.22 -15.30
N ALA A 401 -4.36 2.52 -14.85
CA ALA A 401 -3.80 1.93 -13.63
C ALA A 401 -4.53 2.46 -12.38
N PHE A 402 -4.92 1.56 -11.50
CA PHE A 402 -5.42 1.93 -10.18
C PHE A 402 -4.25 2.16 -9.21
N VAL A 403 -4.37 3.18 -8.37
CA VAL A 403 -3.27 3.64 -7.51
C VAL A 403 -3.61 3.62 -6.02
N SER A 404 -4.88 3.38 -5.67
CA SER A 404 -5.36 3.39 -4.29
C SER A 404 -6.20 2.17 -3.97
N MET A 405 -6.36 1.89 -2.67
CA MET A 405 -7.35 0.90 -2.25
C MET A 405 -8.76 1.42 -2.53
N PRO A 406 -9.68 0.56 -2.97
CA PRO A 406 -11.07 0.94 -3.10
C PRO A 406 -11.72 1.22 -1.74
N ALA A 407 -12.72 2.12 -1.75
CA ALA A 407 -13.73 2.21 -0.71
C ALA A 407 -15.01 1.52 -1.16
N ILE A 408 -15.82 1.06 -0.22
CA ILE A 408 -17.11 0.42 -0.50
C ILE A 408 -18.23 1.27 0.07
N ALA A 409 -19.25 1.54 -0.75
CA ALA A 409 -20.44 2.29 -0.38
C ALA A 409 -21.67 1.55 -0.93
N GLY A 410 -22.41 0.87 -0.02
CA GLY A 410 -23.48 -0.04 -0.42
C GLY A 410 -22.96 -1.13 -1.37
N ASP A 411 -23.60 -1.32 -2.51
CA ASP A 411 -23.21 -2.28 -3.55
C ASP A 411 -22.29 -1.67 -4.63
N SER A 412 -21.64 -0.55 -4.32
CA SER A 412 -20.69 0.11 -5.21
C SER A 412 -19.29 0.20 -4.62
N MET A 413 -18.30 0.28 -5.51
CA MET A 413 -16.89 0.44 -5.20
C MET A 413 -16.39 1.78 -5.75
N LEU A 414 -15.74 2.57 -4.90
CA LEU A 414 -15.05 3.80 -5.26
C LEU A 414 -13.57 3.47 -5.43
N ILE A 415 -13.02 3.68 -6.61
CA ILE A 415 -11.59 3.41 -6.87
C ILE A 415 -10.95 4.59 -7.59
N ARG A 416 -9.71 4.90 -7.24
CA ARG A 416 -8.95 6.00 -7.83
C ARG A 416 -7.88 5.48 -8.77
N SER A 417 -7.81 6.13 -9.95
CA SER A 417 -6.66 6.08 -10.85
C SER A 417 -5.80 7.33 -10.68
N ASP A 418 -4.73 7.45 -11.48
CA ASP A 418 -3.88 8.65 -11.49
C ASP A 418 -4.66 9.93 -11.85
N THR A 419 -5.76 9.82 -12.60
CA THR A 419 -6.47 10.97 -13.17
C THR A 419 -7.94 11.08 -12.77
N HIS A 420 -8.57 10.00 -12.33
CA HIS A 420 -10.01 9.96 -12.07
C HIS A 420 -10.36 9.19 -10.79
N LEU A 421 -11.48 9.58 -10.20
CA LEU A 421 -12.20 8.78 -9.23
C LEU A 421 -13.39 8.12 -9.94
N TYR A 422 -13.57 6.82 -9.75
CA TYR A 422 -14.63 6.01 -10.35
C TYR A 422 -15.60 5.51 -9.27
N ARG A 423 -16.88 5.50 -9.57
CA ARG A 423 -17.87 4.69 -8.86
C ARG A 423 -18.25 3.51 -9.74
N ILE A 424 -17.92 2.32 -9.29
CA ILE A 424 -18.20 1.06 -9.99
C ILE A 424 -19.38 0.39 -9.31
N ALA A 425 -20.49 0.23 -10.06
CA ALA A 425 -21.73 -0.37 -9.60
C ALA A 425 -22.37 -1.17 -10.73
N LYS A 426 -23.10 -2.23 -10.39
CA LYS A 426 -23.73 -3.11 -11.37
C LYS A 426 -24.81 -2.39 -12.19
N GLY A 427 -24.81 -2.62 -13.49
CA GLY A 427 -25.89 -2.16 -14.39
C GLY A 427 -25.69 -0.79 -15.01
N TYR A 428 -24.53 -0.17 -14.81
CA TYR A 428 -24.20 1.13 -15.40
C TYR A 428 -23.16 1.00 -16.53
N GLU A 429 -23.20 1.94 -17.46
CA GLU A 429 -22.22 2.05 -18.53
C GLU A 429 -21.97 3.52 -18.85
N VAL A 430 -20.72 3.89 -19.11
CA VAL A 430 -20.31 5.24 -19.51
C VAL A 430 -19.54 5.17 -20.83
N GLU A 431 -19.54 6.27 -21.57
CA GLU A 431 -18.74 6.37 -22.79
C GLU A 431 -17.25 6.21 -22.50
N ALA A 432 -16.50 5.62 -23.43
CA ALA A 432 -15.04 5.52 -23.31
C ALA A 432 -14.41 6.92 -23.28
N LEU A 433 -13.37 7.09 -22.45
CA LEU A 433 -12.56 8.32 -22.52
C LEU A 433 -11.90 8.40 -23.89
N PRO A 434 -11.78 9.59 -24.49
CA PRO A 434 -10.95 9.77 -25.67
C PRO A 434 -9.57 9.20 -25.37
N LYS A 435 -9.09 8.27 -26.20
CA LYS A 435 -7.71 7.79 -26.06
C LYS A 435 -6.81 9.00 -26.26
N ILE A 436 -6.29 9.53 -25.18
CA ILE A 436 -5.19 10.50 -25.25
C ILE A 436 -4.08 9.73 -25.95
N ALA A 437 -3.76 10.13 -27.18
CA ALA A 437 -2.63 9.56 -27.90
C ALA A 437 -1.45 9.68 -26.95
N SER A 438 -1.01 8.55 -26.38
CA SER A 438 0.10 8.56 -25.46
C SER A 438 1.28 9.10 -26.23
N THR A 439 1.75 10.29 -25.89
CA THR A 439 2.98 10.87 -26.43
C THR A 439 4.21 10.06 -26.03
N LYS A 440 4.03 9.04 -25.22
CA LYS A 440 5.02 7.99 -24.93
C LYS A 440 4.79 6.82 -25.90
N LYS A 441 5.32 6.93 -27.12
CA LYS A 441 5.54 5.76 -27.98
C LYS A 441 6.45 4.78 -27.24
N ALA A 442 5.88 3.80 -26.56
CA ALA A 442 6.58 2.56 -26.31
C ALA A 442 6.93 1.97 -27.67
N LYS A 443 8.19 2.08 -28.09
CA LYS A 443 8.69 1.39 -29.28
C LYS A 443 8.50 -0.11 -29.05
N LYS A 444 7.37 -0.64 -29.52
CA LYS A 444 7.18 -2.07 -29.69
C LYS A 444 8.28 -2.57 -30.63
N PHE A 445 9.23 -3.30 -30.11
CA PHE A 445 10.20 -4.05 -30.92
C PHE A 445 9.42 -5.20 -31.57
N THR A 446 8.85 -4.96 -32.75
CA THR A 446 8.32 -6.02 -33.60
C THR A 446 9.49 -6.75 -34.24
N ARG A 447 9.57 -8.03 -33.96
CA ARG A 447 10.45 -8.98 -34.62
C ARG A 447 10.09 -9.00 -36.11
N GLY A 448 10.88 -8.33 -36.92
CA GLY A 448 10.71 -8.31 -38.37
C GLY A 448 11.02 -9.69 -38.98
N THR A 449 10.02 -10.32 -39.56
CA THR A 449 10.20 -11.41 -40.51
C THR A 449 10.65 -10.78 -41.84
N ASN A 450 11.78 -11.22 -42.34
CA ASN A 450 12.32 -10.85 -43.63
C ASN A 450 11.40 -11.28 -44.79
N SER A 451 10.94 -10.34 -45.60
CA SER A 451 10.69 -10.60 -47.02
C SER A 451 11.23 -9.40 -47.81
N GLY A 452 12.01 -9.71 -48.83
CA GLY A 452 12.96 -8.82 -49.43
C GLY A 452 12.38 -7.67 -50.27
N SER A 453 13.14 -6.60 -50.33
CA SER A 453 13.33 -5.82 -51.54
C SER A 453 14.68 -5.11 -51.48
N LYS A 454 15.38 -5.15 -52.61
CA LYS A 454 16.74 -4.65 -52.82
C LYS A 454 16.74 -3.12 -52.88
N GLY A 455 17.36 -2.48 -51.91
CA GLY A 455 17.76 -1.07 -51.98
C GLY A 455 19.20 -0.96 -51.45
N LYS A 456 20.16 -0.74 -52.34
CA LYS A 456 21.57 -0.50 -51.96
C LYS A 456 21.69 0.87 -51.28
N THR A 457 21.98 0.85 -50.00
CA THR A 457 22.60 1.99 -49.31
C THR A 457 23.83 1.46 -48.57
N GLN A 458 24.96 2.00 -48.94
CA GLN A 458 26.25 1.68 -48.32
C GLN A 458 26.17 1.96 -46.80
N ARG A 459 26.27 0.92 -46.03
CA ARG A 459 26.51 1.03 -44.58
C ARG A 459 28.01 0.99 -44.37
N SER A 460 28.56 2.08 -43.84
CA SER A 460 29.90 2.07 -43.25
C SER A 460 29.92 1.04 -42.12
N ALA A 461 30.78 0.04 -42.26
CA ALA A 461 31.03 -0.93 -41.24
C ALA A 461 31.77 -0.26 -40.06
N ASN A 462 31.41 -0.69 -38.83
CA ASN A 462 32.06 -0.42 -37.55
C ASN A 462 31.59 0.82 -36.76
N SER A 463 30.34 0.86 -36.32
CA SER A 463 30.01 1.50 -35.05
C SER A 463 29.76 0.42 -33.99
N VAL A 464 30.75 0.20 -33.13
CA VAL A 464 30.58 -0.57 -31.89
C VAL A 464 29.60 0.23 -31.01
N LEU A 465 28.42 -0.27 -30.82
CA LEU A 465 27.42 0.35 -29.92
C LEU A 465 27.82 0.00 -28.48
N GLU A 466 28.73 0.80 -27.94
CA GLU A 466 29.21 0.63 -26.57
C GLU A 466 28.36 1.51 -25.64
N VAL A 467 27.63 0.90 -24.73
CA VAL A 467 26.76 1.60 -23.77
C VAL A 467 27.30 1.44 -22.36
N SER A 468 27.12 2.48 -21.55
CA SER A 468 27.38 2.40 -20.12
C SER A 468 26.22 1.67 -19.43
N ALA A 469 26.54 0.78 -18.51
CA ALA A 469 25.54 0.06 -17.76
C ALA A 469 25.98 -0.23 -16.33
N TYR A 470 25.03 -0.55 -15.46
CA TYR A 470 25.28 -0.99 -14.10
C TYR A 470 24.89 -2.46 -13.95
N TYR A 471 25.78 -3.25 -13.38
CA TYR A 471 25.51 -4.65 -13.07
C TYR A 471 24.56 -4.75 -11.90
N LEU A 472 23.41 -5.39 -12.09
CA LEU A 472 22.38 -5.54 -11.04
C LEU A 472 22.51 -6.87 -10.28
N GLY A 473 23.12 -7.87 -10.88
CA GLY A 473 23.26 -9.20 -10.30
C GLY A 473 23.03 -10.31 -11.32
N GLU A 474 23.02 -11.51 -10.85
CA GLU A 474 22.89 -12.72 -11.65
C GLU A 474 21.86 -13.66 -11.07
N LYS A 475 21.29 -14.51 -11.91
CA LYS A 475 20.44 -15.63 -11.49
C LYS A 475 20.57 -16.79 -12.48
N THR A 476 20.32 -17.98 -12.00
CA THR A 476 20.15 -19.14 -12.85
C THR A 476 18.65 -19.34 -13.11
N ASN A 477 18.27 -19.47 -14.38
CA ASN A 477 16.86 -19.71 -14.72
C ASN A 477 16.48 -21.19 -14.47
N SER A 478 15.19 -21.51 -14.65
CA SER A 478 14.65 -22.85 -14.43
C SER A 478 15.24 -23.96 -15.34
N LYS A 479 15.99 -23.58 -16.37
CA LYS A 479 16.72 -24.48 -17.29
C LYS A 479 18.19 -24.60 -16.93
N GLY A 480 18.63 -24.05 -15.80
CA GLY A 480 20.04 -24.07 -15.39
C GLY A 480 20.92 -23.07 -16.15
N VAL A 481 20.35 -22.22 -17.01
CA VAL A 481 21.11 -21.23 -17.78
C VAL A 481 21.35 -19.99 -16.95
N PHE A 482 22.59 -19.51 -16.96
CA PHE A 482 23.04 -18.33 -16.24
C PHE A 482 22.57 -17.03 -16.92
N GLU A 483 22.03 -16.10 -16.15
CA GLU A 483 21.56 -14.79 -16.62
C GLU A 483 22.22 -13.66 -15.81
N GLY A 484 22.99 -12.79 -16.47
CA GLY A 484 23.45 -11.52 -15.90
C GLY A 484 22.46 -10.40 -16.25
N ILE A 485 22.08 -9.58 -15.28
CA ILE A 485 21.13 -8.47 -15.45
C ILE A 485 21.88 -7.15 -15.36
N PHE A 486 21.66 -6.27 -16.33
CA PHE A 486 22.29 -4.96 -16.43
C PHE A 486 21.24 -3.87 -16.63
N LEU A 487 21.47 -2.72 -16.01
CA LEU A 487 20.72 -1.49 -16.19
C LEU A 487 21.53 -0.57 -17.12
N ILE A 488 21.03 -0.30 -18.32
CA ILE A 488 21.72 0.54 -19.30
C ILE A 488 21.56 2.01 -18.90
N GLU A 489 22.68 2.75 -18.80
CA GLU A 489 22.65 4.18 -18.56
C GLU A 489 22.13 4.91 -19.81
N ASP A 490 20.99 5.54 -19.69
CA ASP A 490 20.44 6.46 -20.66
C ASP A 490 20.34 7.85 -20.03
N LYS A 491 21.16 8.79 -20.50
CA LYS A 491 21.24 10.14 -19.92
C LYS A 491 20.03 11.01 -20.22
N GLU A 492 19.21 10.60 -21.18
CA GLU A 492 17.97 11.30 -21.57
C GLU A 492 16.77 10.81 -20.76
N LEU A 493 16.94 9.72 -19.99
CA LEU A 493 15.88 9.13 -19.16
C LEU A 493 16.22 9.23 -17.68
N PRO A 494 15.22 9.37 -16.81
CA PRO A 494 15.38 9.17 -15.38
C PRO A 494 15.98 7.79 -15.08
N LYS A 495 16.83 7.68 -14.07
CA LYS A 495 17.60 6.47 -13.76
C LYS A 495 16.76 5.21 -13.53
N ASP A 496 15.54 5.36 -13.10
CA ASP A 496 14.56 4.30 -12.85
C ASP A 496 13.83 3.84 -14.12
N GLU A 497 13.86 4.64 -15.18
CA GLU A 497 13.38 4.30 -16.53
C GLU A 497 14.47 3.65 -17.40
N TRP A 498 15.68 3.53 -16.91
CA TRP A 498 16.78 2.94 -17.68
C TRP A 498 16.48 1.50 -18.07
N PRO A 499 16.69 1.14 -19.36
CA PRO A 499 16.40 -0.19 -19.85
C PRO A 499 17.21 -1.27 -19.14
N ARG A 500 16.54 -2.36 -18.78
CA ARG A 500 17.20 -3.56 -18.26
C ARG A 500 17.49 -4.53 -19.38
N VAL A 501 18.73 -5.00 -19.46
CA VAL A 501 19.18 -5.98 -20.46
C VAL A 501 19.65 -7.22 -19.75
N LYS A 502 19.28 -8.37 -20.29
CA LYS A 502 19.75 -9.67 -19.83
C LYS A 502 20.71 -10.27 -20.83
N PHE A 503 21.82 -10.74 -20.33
CA PHE A 503 22.76 -11.57 -21.07
C PHE A 503 22.66 -13.00 -20.54
N THR A 504 22.38 -13.95 -21.44
CA THR A 504 22.24 -15.36 -21.10
C THR A 504 23.31 -16.19 -21.81
N GLY A 505 23.90 -17.15 -21.13
CA GLY A 505 24.80 -18.13 -21.68
C GLY A 505 26.00 -18.44 -20.77
N ASP A 506 26.55 -19.67 -20.92
CA ASP A 506 27.64 -20.17 -20.11
C ASP A 506 28.96 -19.39 -20.33
N ASN A 507 29.15 -18.75 -21.48
CA ASN A 507 30.32 -17.96 -21.83
C ASN A 507 30.48 -16.66 -20.99
N PHE A 508 29.52 -16.34 -20.15
CA PHE A 508 29.53 -15.13 -19.30
C PHE A 508 29.84 -15.43 -17.84
N ARG A 509 29.76 -16.69 -17.41
CA ARG A 509 29.87 -17.08 -15.98
C ARG A 509 31.18 -16.63 -15.37
N ASP A 510 32.31 -16.84 -16.09
CA ASP A 510 33.63 -16.47 -15.61
C ASP A 510 33.87 -14.96 -15.62
N SER A 511 33.09 -14.21 -16.40
CA SER A 511 33.20 -12.76 -16.49
C SER A 511 32.46 -12.04 -15.36
N PHE A 512 31.42 -12.66 -14.77
CA PHE A 512 30.56 -12.01 -13.80
C PHE A 512 30.98 -12.21 -12.34
N SER A 513 31.65 -13.29 -12.02
CA SER A 513 32.10 -13.60 -10.64
C SER A 513 32.99 -12.51 -10.02
N SER A 514 33.52 -11.60 -10.85
CA SER A 514 34.37 -10.49 -10.44
C SER A 514 33.67 -9.14 -10.32
N TYR A 515 32.36 -9.02 -10.67
CA TYR A 515 31.65 -7.76 -10.61
C TYR A 515 30.89 -7.61 -9.29
N LYS A 516 30.97 -6.40 -8.72
CA LYS A 516 30.15 -6.02 -7.57
C LYS A 516 28.80 -5.48 -8.06
N GLN A 517 27.75 -5.79 -7.34
CA GLN A 517 26.42 -5.23 -7.64
C GLN A 517 26.49 -3.69 -7.73
N PHE A 518 25.83 -3.12 -8.75
CA PHE A 518 25.90 -1.71 -9.13
C PHE A 518 27.26 -1.21 -9.62
N GLN A 519 28.19 -2.10 -9.97
CA GLN A 519 29.42 -1.69 -10.63
C GLN A 519 29.11 -1.20 -12.05
N LYS A 520 29.66 -0.03 -12.42
CA LYS A 520 29.54 0.51 -13.77
C LYS A 520 30.42 -0.29 -14.74
N VAL A 521 29.81 -0.72 -15.83
CA VAL A 521 30.46 -1.54 -16.88
C VAL A 521 30.16 -0.94 -18.25
N SER A 522 30.89 -1.36 -19.25
CA SER A 522 30.59 -1.07 -20.65
C SER A 522 30.07 -2.33 -21.32
N LEU A 523 28.95 -2.23 -22.02
CA LEU A 523 28.32 -3.32 -22.76
C LEU A 523 28.51 -3.10 -24.26
N ASP A 524 29.14 -4.06 -24.93
CA ASP A 524 29.13 -4.17 -26.38
C ASP A 524 27.93 -5.00 -26.79
N LEU A 525 26.85 -4.30 -27.15
CA LEU A 525 25.57 -4.93 -27.47
C LEU A 525 25.61 -5.78 -28.73
N ALA A 526 26.51 -5.47 -29.65
CA ALA A 526 26.67 -6.23 -30.90
C ALA A 526 27.40 -7.55 -30.66
N LYS A 527 28.43 -7.56 -29.81
CA LYS A 527 29.21 -8.74 -29.48
C LYS A 527 28.76 -9.45 -28.22
N ARG A 528 27.72 -8.90 -27.51
CA ARG A 528 27.25 -9.37 -26.20
C ARG A 528 28.40 -9.55 -25.20
N LYS A 529 29.31 -8.60 -25.13
CA LYS A 529 30.48 -8.62 -24.23
C LYS A 529 30.37 -7.52 -23.19
N VAL A 530 30.83 -7.83 -21.98
CA VAL A 530 30.89 -6.90 -20.85
C VAL A 530 32.37 -6.55 -20.60
N ARG A 531 32.64 -5.27 -20.39
CA ARG A 531 33.98 -4.79 -20.04
C ARG A 531 33.90 -3.89 -18.81
N ARG A 532 34.92 -3.95 -17.93
CA ARG A 532 35.04 -2.98 -16.84
C ARG A 532 35.33 -1.60 -17.44
N LYS A 533 34.56 -0.59 -17.03
CA LYS A 533 34.99 0.80 -17.21
C LYS A 533 36.06 1.08 -16.16
N LYS A 534 37.25 1.55 -16.62
CA LYS A 534 38.32 2.04 -15.76
C LYS A 534 37.93 3.33 -15.06
#